data_86bcb08c0fa004c454b239220585bd77
#
_entry.id   86bcb08c0fa004c454b239220585bd77
#
_cell.length_a   1.000
_cell.length_b   1.000
_cell.length_c   1.000
_cell.angle_alpha   90.00
_cell.angle_beta   90.00
_cell.angle_gamma   90.00
#
_symmetry.space_group_name_H-M   'P 1'
#
loop_
_entity.id
_entity.type
_entity.pdbx_description
1 polymer ?
#
loop_
_entity_poly.entity_id
_entity_poly.type
_entity_poly.pdbx_seq_one_letter_code
_entity_poly.pdbx_strand_id
1 'polypeptide(L)'
;MAFCAAIATAVVLGACGSDIPGNAVVQIGDASITTTSLDHWLAVANDTNQASTGVAAPPLPLPPDYKACVAKQAGSSAASAKALCAQNYQALLNQILPFLIQTIWIQGEAVDRGVKVSNAKLESSFLQARNSSNPSLKTTAEMNSFLAKSGETIADLKWYLYVKLLYAQVELKVQKQASKVTSAAIAAYYKKNLAALTKPATRNLHLVETNNQATATTVKSLLAGGSSYATLAPKYSIDPTTKTAGGKMVGVTPSELNAQLSAAVFAAKQGVLSGPIKTAFGYYVFTVDSITPSSVPSLAAETATIRSVITQQQVATAETALQTGLTKKWTARTNCRAGYVVTYCSNAPTTSTAATGATTGATSG
;
A
#
# COMPACT_ATOMS: atom_id res chain seq x y z
N MET A 1 34.21 -25.80 -8.28
CA MET A 1 35.14 -24.69 -7.99
C MET A 1 34.32 -23.58 -7.39
N ALA A 2 34.56 -23.31 -6.11
CA ALA A 2 33.78 -22.32 -5.33
C ALA A 2 34.37 -20.94 -5.61
N PHE A 3 33.60 -20.09 -6.31
CA PHE A 3 33.85 -18.66 -6.35
C PHE A 3 32.98 -18.02 -5.29
N CYS A 4 33.44 -18.02 -4.04
CA CYS A 4 33.05 -17.03 -3.07
C CYS A 4 33.73 -15.72 -3.48
N ALA A 5 32.97 -14.78 -4.06
CA ALA A 5 33.40 -13.40 -4.08
C ALA A 5 33.43 -12.94 -2.61
N ALA A 6 34.60 -12.98 -2.02
CA ALA A 6 34.88 -12.49 -0.70
C ALA A 6 34.67 -10.96 -0.71
N ILE A 7 33.50 -10.48 -0.28
CA ILE A 7 33.44 -9.20 0.36
C ILE A 7 34.26 -9.42 1.63
N ALA A 8 35.47 -8.86 1.64
CA ALA A 8 36.37 -8.93 2.78
C ALA A 8 35.70 -8.24 3.98
N THR A 9 34.99 -9.02 4.77
CA THR A 9 34.66 -8.64 6.14
C THR A 9 35.92 -8.80 6.95
N ALA A 10 36.70 -7.73 7.03
CA ALA A 10 37.71 -7.59 8.05
C ALA A 10 36.97 -7.46 9.39
N VAL A 11 36.86 -8.56 10.09
CA VAL A 11 36.46 -8.58 11.51
C VAL A 11 37.65 -7.98 12.28
N VAL A 12 37.59 -6.68 12.53
CA VAL A 12 38.45 -6.01 13.47
C VAL A 12 37.71 -6.01 14.82
N LEU A 13 38.06 -6.93 15.69
CA LEU A 13 37.78 -6.84 17.11
C LEU A 13 38.58 -5.64 17.67
N GLY A 14 37.90 -4.53 17.88
CA GLY A 14 38.55 -3.34 18.37
C GLY A 14 37.58 -2.33 18.94
N ALA A 15 37.61 -2.16 20.25
CA ALA A 15 37.34 -0.96 21.05
C ALA A 15 36.10 -0.11 20.74
N CYS A 16 35.33 0.17 21.78
CA CYS A 16 34.34 1.24 21.89
C CYS A 16 34.94 2.60 21.46
N GLY A 17 34.79 2.95 20.21
CA GLY A 17 35.09 4.23 19.62
C GLY A 17 34.34 4.38 18.32
N SER A 18 33.60 5.47 18.18
CA SER A 18 32.71 5.77 17.06
C SER A 18 33.45 6.14 15.75
N ASP A 19 34.64 5.65 15.52
CA ASP A 19 35.46 6.06 14.38
C ASP A 19 35.12 5.17 13.16
N ILE A 20 34.53 5.82 12.15
CA ILE A 20 34.28 5.23 10.86
C ILE A 20 35.63 4.88 10.20
N PRO A 21 35.88 3.61 9.76
CA PRO A 21 37.13 3.20 9.12
C PRO A 21 37.57 4.17 8.02
N GLY A 22 38.89 4.42 7.88
CA GLY A 22 39.41 5.46 6.99
C GLY A 22 38.91 5.39 5.54
N ASN A 23 38.64 4.18 5.01
CA ASN A 23 38.11 3.96 3.68
C ASN A 23 36.57 3.87 3.61
N ALA A 24 35.88 4.04 4.73
CA ALA A 24 34.41 3.97 4.78
C ALA A 24 33.80 5.36 4.85
N VAL A 25 32.65 5.53 4.23
CA VAL A 25 31.80 6.72 4.28
C VAL A 25 30.66 6.57 5.26
N VAL A 26 30.19 5.34 5.50
CA VAL A 26 29.17 4.99 6.48
C VAL A 26 29.55 3.72 7.22
N GLN A 27 29.30 3.68 8.52
CA GLN A 27 29.38 2.50 9.38
C GLN A 27 27.98 2.12 9.86
N ILE A 28 27.58 0.84 9.70
CA ILE A 28 26.26 0.33 10.04
C ILE A 28 26.43 -0.93 10.89
N GLY A 29 26.42 -0.83 12.21
CA GLY A 29 26.84 -1.91 13.08
C GLY A 29 28.27 -2.35 12.71
N ASP A 30 28.45 -3.64 12.40
CA ASP A 30 29.77 -4.21 11.97
C ASP A 30 30.05 -4.06 10.47
N ALA A 31 29.08 -3.63 9.66
CA ALA A 31 29.21 -3.44 8.22
C ALA A 31 29.53 -1.99 7.87
N SER A 32 30.19 -1.78 6.73
CA SER A 32 30.52 -0.43 6.25
C SER A 32 30.26 -0.26 4.76
N ILE A 33 29.94 0.96 4.35
CA ILE A 33 29.95 1.38 2.94
C ILE A 33 31.28 2.08 2.71
N THR A 34 32.10 1.52 1.83
CA THR A 34 33.40 2.09 1.47
C THR A 34 33.24 3.17 0.39
N THR A 35 34.20 4.07 0.29
CA THR A 35 34.28 5.06 -0.79
C THR A 35 34.22 4.36 -2.17
N THR A 36 34.99 3.29 -2.35
CA THR A 36 35.00 2.53 -3.61
C THR A 36 33.62 1.96 -3.98
N SER A 37 32.90 1.40 -2.99
CA SER A 37 31.55 0.90 -3.24
C SER A 37 30.58 2.03 -3.58
N LEU A 38 30.66 3.15 -2.87
CA LEU A 38 29.82 4.31 -3.17
C LEU A 38 30.11 4.87 -4.56
N ASP A 39 31.38 5.07 -4.91
CA ASP A 39 31.80 5.62 -6.21
C ASP A 39 31.33 4.74 -7.37
N HIS A 40 31.41 3.41 -7.21
CA HIS A 40 30.87 2.46 -8.20
C HIS A 40 29.37 2.69 -8.43
N TRP A 41 28.57 2.73 -7.38
CA TRP A 41 27.13 2.91 -7.52
C TRP A 41 26.70 4.32 -7.96
N LEU A 42 27.49 5.35 -7.62
CA LEU A 42 27.31 6.70 -8.16
C LEU A 42 27.58 6.74 -9.67
N ALA A 43 28.61 6.02 -10.14
CA ALA A 43 28.90 5.91 -11.57
C ALA A 43 27.78 5.18 -12.31
N VAL A 44 27.33 4.04 -11.80
CA VAL A 44 26.19 3.27 -12.35
C VAL A 44 24.94 4.14 -12.46
N ALA A 45 24.60 4.89 -11.39
CA ALA A 45 23.44 5.78 -11.42
C ALA A 45 23.58 6.93 -12.41
N ASN A 46 24.77 7.52 -12.49
CA ASN A 46 25.06 8.59 -13.43
C ASN A 46 24.89 8.10 -14.88
N ASP A 47 25.45 6.92 -15.21
CA ASP A 47 25.43 6.36 -16.55
C ASP A 47 24.02 5.87 -16.94
N THR A 48 23.30 5.24 -16.01
CA THR A 48 21.90 4.80 -16.23
C THR A 48 20.95 5.96 -16.50
N ASN A 49 21.08 7.06 -15.74
CA ASN A 49 20.27 8.27 -15.94
C ASN A 49 20.48 8.87 -17.35
N GLN A 50 21.68 8.76 -17.89
CA GLN A 50 22.03 9.28 -19.22
C GLN A 50 21.65 8.29 -20.33
N ALA A 51 21.82 6.99 -20.11
CA ALA A 51 21.43 5.97 -21.09
C ALA A 51 19.96 6.06 -21.49
N SER A 52 19.09 6.50 -20.60
CA SER A 52 17.67 6.74 -20.87
C SER A 52 17.41 7.90 -21.84
N THR A 53 18.34 8.86 -21.96
CA THR A 53 18.24 10.04 -22.82
C THR A 53 18.98 9.89 -24.16
N GLY A 54 19.76 8.81 -24.34
CA GLY A 54 20.59 8.56 -25.51
C GLY A 54 21.82 9.46 -25.63
N VAL A 55 22.12 10.27 -24.62
CA VAL A 55 23.28 11.16 -24.54
C VAL A 55 24.37 10.48 -23.69
N ALA A 56 25.64 10.66 -24.08
CA ALA A 56 26.75 10.14 -23.27
C ALA A 56 26.76 10.80 -21.87
N ALA A 57 26.94 10.00 -20.83
CA ALA A 57 26.99 10.48 -19.45
C ALA A 57 28.11 11.52 -19.30
N PRO A 58 27.83 12.66 -18.60
CA PRO A 58 28.91 13.53 -18.18
C PRO A 58 29.83 12.81 -17.21
N PRO A 59 31.09 13.20 -17.08
CA PRO A 59 31.96 12.63 -16.09
C PRO A 59 31.40 12.76 -14.68
N LEU A 60 31.51 11.69 -13.88
CA LEU A 60 31.05 11.67 -12.50
C LEU A 60 31.68 12.82 -11.71
N PRO A 61 30.88 13.68 -11.06
CA PRO A 61 31.39 14.86 -10.33
C PRO A 61 31.95 14.48 -8.96
N LEU A 62 33.15 13.90 -8.91
CA LEU A 62 33.76 13.48 -7.65
C LEU A 62 34.40 14.64 -6.88
N PRO A 63 34.18 14.75 -5.56
CA PRO A 63 34.85 15.73 -4.70
C PRO A 63 36.37 15.43 -4.56
N PRO A 64 37.21 16.39 -4.09
CA PRO A 64 36.78 17.72 -3.61
C PRO A 64 36.68 18.78 -4.72
N ASP A 65 37.31 18.57 -5.87
CA ASP A 65 37.47 19.60 -6.91
C ASP A 65 36.52 19.45 -8.10
N TYR A 66 35.86 18.30 -8.23
CA TYR A 66 34.95 18.00 -9.35
C TYR A 66 35.56 18.15 -10.74
N LYS A 67 36.88 17.96 -10.86
CA LYS A 67 37.71 18.32 -12.04
C LYS A 67 37.12 17.85 -13.36
N ALA A 68 36.74 16.59 -13.45
CA ALA A 68 36.23 16.02 -14.69
C ALA A 68 34.91 16.66 -15.12
N CYS A 69 34.02 16.95 -14.17
CA CYS A 69 32.73 17.59 -14.43
C CYS A 69 32.95 19.09 -14.81
N VAL A 70 33.77 19.82 -14.04
CA VAL A 70 34.07 21.25 -14.27
C VAL A 70 34.67 21.47 -15.68
N ALA A 71 35.56 20.56 -16.13
CA ALA A 71 36.17 20.65 -17.45
C ALA A 71 35.15 20.57 -18.64
N LYS A 72 33.94 20.08 -18.38
CA LYS A 72 32.88 19.99 -19.36
C LYS A 72 31.88 21.15 -19.34
N GLN A 73 32.03 22.08 -18.37
CA GLN A 73 31.13 23.24 -18.22
C GLN A 73 31.66 24.45 -19.06
N ALA A 74 31.62 24.33 -20.38
CA ALA A 74 32.03 25.39 -21.28
C ALA A 74 31.16 26.65 -21.09
N GLY A 75 31.79 27.82 -21.07
CA GLY A 75 31.13 29.13 -20.97
C GLY A 75 30.73 29.56 -19.54
N SER A 76 30.94 28.74 -18.52
CA SER A 76 30.69 29.10 -17.13
C SER A 76 31.98 29.58 -16.43
N SER A 77 31.85 30.46 -15.41
CA SER A 77 32.97 30.75 -14.53
C SER A 77 33.39 29.49 -13.78
N ALA A 78 34.66 29.37 -13.39
CA ALA A 78 35.15 28.20 -12.62
C ALA A 78 34.37 27.98 -11.33
N ALA A 79 33.96 29.05 -10.64
CA ALA A 79 33.16 29.00 -9.42
C ALA A 79 31.75 28.46 -9.69
N SER A 80 31.06 28.95 -10.75
CA SER A 80 29.73 28.49 -11.13
C SER A 80 29.75 27.03 -11.58
N ALA A 81 30.77 26.65 -12.38
CA ALA A 81 30.94 25.25 -12.83
C ALA A 81 31.17 24.32 -11.63
N LYS A 82 32.00 24.70 -10.67
CA LYS A 82 32.25 23.92 -9.45
C LYS A 82 30.98 23.78 -8.60
N ALA A 83 30.21 24.86 -8.43
CA ALA A 83 28.95 24.82 -7.67
C ALA A 83 27.91 23.88 -8.32
N LEU A 84 27.74 23.92 -9.65
CA LEU A 84 26.87 23.03 -10.39
C LEU A 84 27.29 21.57 -10.23
N CYS A 85 28.59 21.28 -10.38
CA CYS A 85 29.09 19.90 -10.23
C CYS A 85 28.93 19.39 -8.80
N ALA A 86 29.10 20.23 -7.79
CA ALA A 86 28.85 19.90 -6.39
C ALA A 86 27.36 19.57 -6.16
N GLN A 87 26.45 20.36 -6.73
CA GLN A 87 25.01 20.11 -6.65
C GLN A 87 24.63 18.78 -7.31
N ASN A 88 25.17 18.47 -8.49
CA ASN A 88 24.93 17.22 -9.17
C ASN A 88 25.45 16.02 -8.35
N TYR A 89 26.63 16.15 -7.73
CA TYR A 89 27.15 15.14 -6.82
C TYR A 89 26.21 14.88 -5.63
N GLN A 90 25.73 15.96 -4.98
CA GLN A 90 24.80 15.84 -3.86
C GLN A 90 23.48 15.20 -4.26
N ALA A 91 22.97 15.49 -5.46
CA ALA A 91 21.75 14.86 -5.98
C ALA A 91 21.94 13.34 -6.14
N LEU A 92 23.03 12.90 -6.75
CA LEU A 92 23.39 11.48 -6.88
C LEU A 92 23.63 10.84 -5.51
N LEU A 93 24.36 11.51 -4.62
CA LEU A 93 24.61 11.02 -3.26
C LEU A 93 23.31 10.78 -2.49
N ASN A 94 22.40 11.74 -2.54
CA ASN A 94 21.10 11.64 -1.86
C ASN A 94 20.18 10.56 -2.45
N GLN A 95 20.42 10.13 -3.68
CA GLN A 95 19.73 9.02 -4.30
C GLN A 95 20.36 7.68 -3.92
N ILE A 96 21.68 7.58 -3.99
CA ILE A 96 22.39 6.29 -3.93
C ILE A 96 22.76 5.88 -2.51
N LEU A 97 23.21 6.81 -1.68
CA LEU A 97 23.66 6.44 -0.33
C LEU A 97 22.52 5.89 0.55
N PRO A 98 21.30 6.45 0.55
CA PRO A 98 20.16 5.84 1.25
C PRO A 98 19.83 4.43 0.74
N PHE A 99 19.91 4.20 -0.56
CA PHE A 99 19.72 2.87 -1.15
C PHE A 99 20.74 1.87 -0.61
N LEU A 100 22.03 2.19 -0.63
CA LEU A 100 23.09 1.33 -0.10
C LEU A 100 22.92 1.07 1.40
N ILE A 101 22.58 2.08 2.19
CA ILE A 101 22.29 1.95 3.63
C ILE A 101 21.16 0.93 3.84
N GLN A 102 20.04 1.08 3.13
CA GLN A 102 18.90 0.17 3.27
C GLN A 102 19.24 -1.27 2.89
N THR A 103 20.09 -1.49 1.88
CA THR A 103 20.49 -2.86 1.52
C THR A 103 21.27 -3.55 2.64
N ILE A 104 22.14 -2.82 3.36
CA ILE A 104 22.83 -3.35 4.53
C ILE A 104 21.85 -3.58 5.71
N TRP A 105 20.90 -2.69 5.92
CA TRP A 105 19.84 -2.89 6.92
C TRP A 105 19.06 -4.17 6.68
N ILE A 106 18.67 -4.42 5.43
CA ILE A 106 17.95 -5.64 5.03
C ILE A 106 18.80 -6.89 5.32
N GLN A 107 20.09 -6.86 4.98
CA GLN A 107 21.00 -7.96 5.23
C GLN A 107 21.16 -8.23 6.73
N GLY A 108 21.37 -7.18 7.53
CA GLY A 108 21.47 -7.28 8.98
C GLY A 108 20.16 -7.77 9.62
N GLU A 109 19.01 -7.27 9.18
CA GLU A 109 17.70 -7.72 9.68
C GLU A 109 17.43 -9.19 9.33
N ALA A 110 17.85 -9.63 8.15
CA ALA A 110 17.76 -11.03 7.74
C ALA A 110 18.61 -11.94 8.65
N VAL A 111 19.82 -11.51 9.00
CA VAL A 111 20.67 -12.22 9.96
C VAL A 111 20.02 -12.29 11.34
N ASP A 112 19.54 -11.18 11.87
CA ASP A 112 18.88 -11.10 13.19
C ASP A 112 17.63 -11.99 13.28
N ARG A 113 16.96 -12.17 12.15
CA ARG A 113 15.78 -13.04 12.06
C ARG A 113 16.09 -14.47 11.63
N GLY A 114 17.36 -14.82 11.40
CA GLY A 114 17.76 -16.15 10.93
C GLY A 114 17.20 -16.49 9.55
N VAL A 115 17.08 -15.49 8.68
CA VAL A 115 16.63 -15.62 7.27
C VAL A 115 17.87 -15.74 6.38
N LYS A 116 17.83 -16.67 5.43
CA LYS A 116 18.91 -16.93 4.47
C LYS A 116 18.34 -17.21 3.10
N VAL A 117 19.05 -16.80 2.07
CA VAL A 117 18.79 -17.15 0.67
C VAL A 117 19.93 -18.03 0.19
N SER A 118 19.63 -19.21 -0.32
CA SER A 118 20.66 -20.12 -0.87
C SER A 118 21.14 -19.66 -2.24
N ASN A 119 22.38 -20.00 -2.59
CA ASN A 119 22.93 -19.72 -3.93
C ASN A 119 22.07 -20.36 -5.04
N ALA A 120 21.54 -21.57 -4.82
CA ALA A 120 20.67 -22.23 -5.79
C ALA A 120 19.37 -21.40 -6.03
N LYS A 121 18.77 -20.82 -4.96
CA LYS A 121 17.60 -19.95 -5.09
C LYS A 121 17.94 -18.65 -5.82
N LEU A 122 19.09 -18.05 -5.50
CA LEU A 122 19.57 -16.84 -6.19
C LEU A 122 19.75 -17.09 -7.69
N GLU A 123 20.48 -18.15 -8.05
CA GLU A 123 20.75 -18.49 -9.46
C GLU A 123 19.46 -18.80 -10.22
N SER A 124 18.57 -19.62 -9.66
CA SER A 124 17.29 -19.92 -10.30
C SER A 124 16.42 -18.67 -10.50
N SER A 125 16.39 -17.78 -9.51
CA SER A 125 15.65 -16.53 -9.60
C SER A 125 16.27 -15.56 -10.62
N PHE A 126 17.60 -15.50 -10.69
CA PHE A 126 18.31 -14.69 -11.68
C PHE A 126 18.03 -15.19 -13.11
N LEU A 127 18.12 -16.50 -13.35
CA LEU A 127 17.81 -17.09 -14.65
C LEU A 127 16.33 -16.85 -15.05
N GLN A 128 15.40 -16.98 -14.10
CA GLN A 128 14.00 -16.69 -14.32
C GLN A 128 13.78 -15.23 -14.71
N ALA A 129 14.35 -14.28 -13.96
CA ALA A 129 14.26 -12.84 -14.25
C ALA A 129 14.84 -12.52 -15.62
N ARG A 130 16.04 -13.04 -15.93
CA ARG A 130 16.69 -12.86 -17.23
C ARG A 130 15.83 -13.37 -18.38
N ASN A 131 15.25 -14.55 -18.26
CA ASN A 131 14.46 -15.18 -19.33
C ASN A 131 13.09 -14.50 -19.54
N SER A 132 12.55 -13.84 -18.51
CA SER A 132 11.26 -13.15 -18.58
C SER A 132 11.36 -11.69 -19.00
N SER A 133 12.52 -11.04 -18.82
CA SER A 133 12.63 -9.58 -18.97
C SER A 133 12.87 -9.14 -20.43
N ASN A 134 13.67 -9.87 -21.19
CA ASN A 134 13.96 -9.51 -22.59
C ASN A 134 14.47 -10.75 -23.37
N PRO A 135 13.82 -11.13 -24.48
CA PRO A 135 14.27 -12.24 -25.32
C PRO A 135 15.70 -12.09 -25.87
N SER A 136 16.21 -10.85 -25.96
CA SER A 136 17.55 -10.55 -26.47
C SER A 136 18.67 -10.67 -25.42
N LEU A 137 18.36 -10.96 -24.15
CA LEU A 137 19.34 -11.05 -23.05
C LEU A 137 19.53 -12.50 -22.55
N LYS A 138 19.40 -13.48 -23.45
CA LYS A 138 19.43 -14.91 -23.09
C LYS A 138 20.82 -15.43 -22.77
N THR A 139 21.86 -14.86 -23.37
CA THR A 139 23.24 -15.27 -23.12
C THR A 139 23.97 -14.34 -22.16
N THR A 140 25.02 -14.83 -21.52
CA THR A 140 25.90 -14.02 -20.66
C THR A 140 26.58 -12.89 -21.44
N ALA A 141 26.94 -13.13 -22.70
CA ALA A 141 27.58 -12.12 -23.56
C ALA A 141 26.63 -10.95 -23.89
N GLU A 142 25.39 -11.26 -24.26
CA GLU A 142 24.36 -10.25 -24.52
C GLU A 142 24.05 -9.41 -23.26
N MET A 143 23.94 -10.08 -22.10
CA MET A 143 23.72 -9.41 -20.83
C MET A 143 24.89 -8.48 -20.48
N ASN A 144 26.14 -8.94 -20.59
CA ASN A 144 27.32 -8.12 -20.33
C ASN A 144 27.38 -6.92 -21.28
N SER A 145 27.07 -7.10 -22.56
CA SER A 145 27.05 -6.01 -23.54
C SER A 145 25.96 -4.97 -23.22
N PHE A 146 24.81 -5.42 -22.71
CA PHE A 146 23.74 -4.53 -22.28
C PHE A 146 24.14 -3.72 -21.02
N LEU A 147 24.66 -4.41 -20.02
CA LEU A 147 25.05 -3.79 -18.74
C LEU A 147 26.25 -2.86 -18.85
N ALA A 148 27.17 -3.14 -19.79
CA ALA A 148 28.33 -2.28 -20.00
C ALA A 148 27.98 -0.82 -20.35
N LYS A 149 26.76 -0.57 -20.85
CA LYS A 149 26.27 0.79 -21.17
C LYS A 149 25.98 1.61 -19.92
N SER A 150 25.61 0.96 -18.80
CA SER A 150 25.34 1.60 -17.51
C SER A 150 26.47 1.38 -16.50
N GLY A 151 27.57 0.74 -16.89
CA GLY A 151 28.63 0.37 -15.95
C GLY A 151 28.25 -0.70 -14.94
N GLU A 152 27.04 -1.30 -15.05
CA GLU A 152 26.60 -2.41 -14.20
C GLU A 152 27.25 -3.74 -14.62
N THR A 153 27.30 -4.65 -13.68
CA THR A 153 27.77 -6.02 -13.89
C THR A 153 26.69 -7.04 -13.55
N ILE A 154 26.84 -8.27 -14.03
CA ILE A 154 25.98 -9.39 -13.59
C ILE A 154 26.09 -9.62 -12.08
N ALA A 155 27.23 -9.32 -11.47
CA ALA A 155 27.41 -9.42 -10.03
C ALA A 155 26.55 -8.40 -9.28
N ASP A 156 26.45 -7.16 -9.78
CA ASP A 156 25.60 -6.13 -9.21
C ASP A 156 24.13 -6.51 -9.27
N LEU A 157 23.67 -7.02 -10.41
CA LEU A 157 22.30 -7.52 -10.56
C LEU A 157 22.00 -8.68 -9.59
N LYS A 158 22.92 -9.64 -9.47
CA LYS A 158 22.75 -10.75 -8.54
C LYS A 158 22.78 -10.28 -7.08
N TRP A 159 23.64 -9.34 -6.73
CA TRP A 159 23.65 -8.75 -5.40
C TRP A 159 22.34 -8.06 -5.07
N TYR A 160 21.83 -7.22 -5.97
CA TYR A 160 20.55 -6.56 -5.79
C TYR A 160 19.39 -7.57 -5.67
N LEU A 161 19.36 -8.58 -6.52
CA LEU A 161 18.39 -9.66 -6.46
C LEU A 161 18.48 -10.43 -5.14
N TYR A 162 19.68 -10.70 -4.65
CA TYR A 162 19.90 -11.34 -3.35
C TYR A 162 19.27 -10.53 -2.21
N VAL A 163 19.50 -9.23 -2.17
CA VAL A 163 18.91 -8.34 -1.16
C VAL A 163 17.37 -8.34 -1.26
N LYS A 164 16.80 -8.26 -2.47
CA LYS A 164 15.36 -8.39 -2.68
C LYS A 164 14.79 -9.70 -2.17
N LEU A 165 15.46 -10.81 -2.44
CA LEU A 165 15.05 -12.13 -1.98
C LEU A 165 15.13 -12.24 -0.44
N LEU A 166 16.18 -11.66 0.18
CA LEU A 166 16.27 -11.58 1.64
C LEU A 166 15.09 -10.83 2.24
N TYR A 167 14.79 -9.65 1.71
CA TYR A 167 13.68 -8.83 2.20
C TYR A 167 12.34 -9.56 2.08
N ALA A 168 12.07 -10.16 0.90
CA ALA A 168 10.86 -10.96 0.68
C ALA A 168 10.74 -12.14 1.68
N GLN A 169 11.87 -12.80 2.03
CA GLN A 169 11.86 -13.87 3.03
C GLN A 169 11.64 -13.34 4.46
N VAL A 170 12.14 -12.14 4.78
CA VAL A 170 11.84 -11.46 6.05
C VAL A 170 10.35 -11.15 6.15
N GLU A 171 9.76 -10.56 5.10
CA GLU A 171 8.33 -10.27 5.02
C GLU A 171 7.49 -11.55 5.19
N LEU A 172 7.80 -12.60 4.43
CA LEU A 172 7.10 -13.89 4.54
C LEU A 172 7.15 -14.47 5.95
N LYS A 173 8.30 -14.35 6.64
CA LYS A 173 8.44 -14.80 8.04
C LYS A 173 7.54 -14.00 8.97
N VAL A 174 7.46 -12.68 8.80
CA VAL A 174 6.60 -11.78 9.57
C VAL A 174 5.14 -12.09 9.31
N GLN A 175 4.72 -12.20 8.05
CA GLN A 175 3.37 -12.56 7.65
C GLN A 175 2.93 -13.91 8.21
N LYS A 176 3.80 -14.93 8.13
CA LYS A 176 3.53 -16.26 8.68
C LYS A 176 3.36 -16.25 10.20
N GLN A 177 4.07 -15.40 10.92
CA GLN A 177 3.88 -15.21 12.35
C GLN A 177 2.57 -14.49 12.66
N ALA A 178 2.29 -13.41 11.92
CA ALA A 178 1.10 -12.59 12.08
C ALA A 178 -0.20 -13.31 11.68
N SER A 179 -0.13 -14.29 10.76
CA SER A 179 -1.31 -15.06 10.30
C SER A 179 -1.83 -16.09 11.30
N LYS A 180 -1.19 -16.24 12.46
CA LYS A 180 -1.61 -17.19 13.51
C LYS A 180 -2.79 -16.63 14.30
N VAL A 181 -4.01 -16.88 13.82
CA VAL A 181 -5.25 -16.46 14.48
C VAL A 181 -5.79 -17.57 15.37
N THR A 182 -5.94 -17.29 16.67
CA THR A 182 -6.48 -18.24 17.65
C THR A 182 -8.01 -18.28 17.62
N SER A 183 -8.59 -19.40 18.07
CA SER A 183 -10.05 -19.51 18.24
C SER A 183 -10.59 -18.50 19.25
N ALA A 184 -9.82 -18.16 20.29
CA ALA A 184 -10.18 -17.13 21.26
C ALA A 184 -10.29 -15.74 20.62
N ALA A 185 -9.36 -15.38 19.72
CA ALA A 185 -9.41 -14.11 18.97
C ALA A 185 -10.64 -14.05 18.06
N ILE A 186 -11.00 -15.16 17.39
CA ILE A 186 -12.20 -15.24 16.54
C ILE A 186 -13.46 -15.06 17.40
N ALA A 187 -13.56 -15.73 18.54
CA ALA A 187 -14.70 -15.60 19.43
C ALA A 187 -14.85 -14.18 20.00
N ALA A 188 -13.72 -13.54 20.36
CA ALA A 188 -13.70 -12.16 20.84
C ALA A 188 -14.16 -11.17 19.74
N TYR A 189 -13.66 -11.34 18.52
CA TYR A 189 -14.06 -10.53 17.36
C TYR A 189 -15.56 -10.67 17.08
N TYR A 190 -16.07 -11.91 17.05
CA TYR A 190 -17.47 -12.19 16.84
C TYR A 190 -18.36 -11.48 17.87
N LYS A 191 -18.04 -11.64 19.18
CA LYS A 191 -18.79 -10.97 20.25
C LYS A 191 -18.78 -9.44 20.13
N LYS A 192 -17.61 -8.86 19.81
CA LYS A 192 -17.45 -7.41 19.67
C LYS A 192 -18.23 -6.87 18.48
N ASN A 193 -18.41 -7.64 17.42
CA ASN A 193 -18.98 -7.19 16.15
C ASN A 193 -20.37 -7.78 15.88
N LEU A 194 -21.08 -8.32 16.89
CA LEU A 194 -22.39 -8.95 16.72
C LEU A 194 -23.39 -8.05 15.96
N ALA A 195 -23.44 -6.76 16.28
CA ALA A 195 -24.35 -5.82 15.62
C ALA A 195 -24.04 -5.69 14.12
N ALA A 196 -22.75 -5.62 13.75
CA ALA A 196 -22.32 -5.52 12.34
C ALA A 196 -22.51 -6.84 11.58
N LEU A 197 -22.43 -7.99 12.26
CA LEU A 197 -22.65 -9.30 11.69
C LEU A 197 -24.15 -9.65 11.58
N THR A 198 -25.01 -8.93 12.30
CA THR A 198 -26.46 -9.17 12.27
C THR A 198 -27.01 -8.76 10.90
N LYS A 199 -27.61 -9.70 10.21
CA LYS A 199 -28.38 -9.44 8.99
C LYS A 199 -29.67 -8.75 9.37
N PRO A 200 -29.98 -7.57 8.82
CA PRO A 200 -31.21 -6.84 9.14
C PRO A 200 -32.45 -7.64 8.71
N ALA A 201 -33.56 -7.38 9.36
CA ALA A 201 -34.85 -7.84 8.86
C ALA A 201 -35.13 -7.22 7.48
N THR A 202 -35.71 -8.01 6.57
CA THR A 202 -36.12 -7.50 5.25
C THR A 202 -37.60 -7.79 4.99
N ARG A 203 -38.16 -7.03 4.04
CA ARG A 203 -39.51 -7.22 3.53
C ARG A 203 -39.50 -7.27 2.01
N ASN A 204 -40.24 -8.18 1.44
CA ASN A 204 -40.73 -8.02 0.06
C ASN A 204 -42.11 -7.42 0.13
N LEU A 205 -42.38 -6.43 -0.66
CA LEU A 205 -43.66 -5.74 -0.65
C LEU A 205 -44.06 -5.21 -2.03
N HIS A 206 -45.33 -4.94 -2.19
CA HIS A 206 -45.86 -4.11 -3.24
C HIS A 206 -46.38 -2.82 -2.63
N LEU A 207 -46.15 -1.68 -3.29
CA LEU A 207 -46.65 -0.37 -2.86
C LEU A 207 -47.06 0.49 -4.04
N VAL A 208 -47.94 1.44 -3.74
CA VAL A 208 -48.27 2.58 -4.60
C VAL A 208 -48.13 3.85 -3.78
N GLU A 209 -47.33 4.80 -4.27
CA GLU A 209 -47.16 6.12 -3.73
C GLU A 209 -48.03 7.11 -4.49
N THR A 210 -48.75 7.99 -3.79
CA THR A 210 -49.66 8.98 -4.39
C THR A 210 -49.45 10.36 -3.79
N ASN A 211 -49.77 11.43 -4.54
CA ASN A 211 -49.63 12.82 -4.07
C ASN A 211 -50.60 13.22 -2.95
N ASN A 212 -51.77 12.57 -2.89
CA ASN A 212 -52.81 12.98 -1.95
C ASN A 212 -53.56 11.77 -1.39
N GLN A 213 -54.21 11.99 -0.27
CA GLN A 213 -54.93 10.98 0.49
C GLN A 213 -56.15 10.39 -0.28
N ALA A 214 -56.85 11.23 -1.04
CA ALA A 214 -58.03 10.77 -1.79
C ALA A 214 -57.68 9.73 -2.83
N THR A 215 -56.60 9.97 -3.61
CA THR A 215 -56.05 9.02 -4.58
C THR A 215 -55.58 7.75 -3.88
N ALA A 216 -54.86 7.85 -2.74
CA ALA A 216 -54.42 6.71 -1.96
C ALA A 216 -55.60 5.82 -1.48
N THR A 217 -56.67 6.48 -1.01
CA THR A 217 -57.92 5.80 -0.57
C THR A 217 -58.56 5.07 -1.75
N THR A 218 -58.62 5.69 -2.93
CA THR A 218 -59.11 5.05 -4.16
C THR A 218 -58.29 3.83 -4.52
N VAL A 219 -56.96 3.95 -4.52
CA VAL A 219 -56.02 2.82 -4.78
C VAL A 219 -56.26 1.69 -3.78
N LYS A 220 -56.39 2.03 -2.47
CA LYS A 220 -56.65 1.01 -1.45
C LYS A 220 -57.97 0.28 -1.70
N SER A 221 -59.05 0.99 -2.06
CA SER A 221 -60.34 0.40 -2.36
C SER A 221 -60.29 -0.51 -3.59
N LEU A 222 -59.58 -0.10 -4.65
CA LEU A 222 -59.38 -0.91 -5.84
C LEU A 222 -58.58 -2.20 -5.55
N LEU A 223 -57.51 -2.10 -4.73
CA LEU A 223 -56.76 -3.29 -4.29
C LEU A 223 -57.62 -4.21 -3.43
N ALA A 224 -58.42 -3.68 -2.51
CA ALA A 224 -59.36 -4.46 -1.72
C ALA A 224 -60.45 -5.11 -2.58
N GLY A 225 -60.82 -4.50 -3.70
CA GLY A 225 -61.73 -5.02 -4.71
C GLY A 225 -61.10 -6.04 -5.69
N GLY A 226 -59.83 -6.42 -5.48
CA GLY A 226 -59.12 -7.43 -6.27
C GLY A 226 -58.30 -6.93 -7.45
N SER A 227 -58.17 -5.61 -7.64
CA SER A 227 -57.21 -5.06 -8.62
C SER A 227 -55.78 -5.39 -8.23
N SER A 228 -54.88 -5.55 -9.21
CA SER A 228 -53.47 -5.87 -8.93
C SER A 228 -52.61 -4.61 -8.78
N TYR A 229 -51.51 -4.71 -8.01
CA TYR A 229 -50.48 -3.68 -7.95
C TYR A 229 -49.87 -3.44 -9.33
N ALA A 230 -49.66 -4.46 -10.13
CA ALA A 230 -49.12 -4.37 -11.48
C ALA A 230 -49.97 -3.49 -12.39
N THR A 231 -51.28 -3.42 -12.16
CA THR A 231 -52.23 -2.57 -12.91
C THR A 231 -52.28 -1.16 -12.33
N LEU A 232 -52.24 -1.05 -11.01
CA LEU A 232 -52.45 0.23 -10.33
C LEU A 232 -51.20 1.10 -10.18
N ALA A 233 -50.00 0.48 -9.97
CA ALA A 233 -48.76 1.23 -9.84
C ALA A 233 -48.41 2.06 -11.08
N PRO A 234 -48.47 1.52 -12.31
CA PRO A 234 -48.23 2.34 -13.50
C PRO A 234 -49.20 3.49 -13.66
N LYS A 235 -50.43 3.36 -13.17
CA LYS A 235 -51.45 4.38 -13.31
C LYS A 235 -51.41 5.46 -12.22
N TYR A 236 -51.20 5.07 -10.98
CA TYR A 236 -51.37 5.94 -9.84
C TYR A 236 -50.09 6.30 -9.08
N SER A 237 -48.99 5.47 -9.22
CA SER A 237 -47.76 5.74 -8.48
C SER A 237 -47.03 6.95 -9.05
N ILE A 238 -46.55 7.81 -8.13
CA ILE A 238 -45.68 8.94 -8.42
C ILE A 238 -44.21 8.57 -8.30
N ASP A 239 -43.86 7.49 -7.57
CA ASP A 239 -42.49 6.98 -7.50
C ASP A 239 -42.10 6.27 -8.79
N PRO A 240 -41.10 6.79 -9.54
CA PRO A 240 -40.73 6.23 -10.85
C PRO A 240 -40.29 4.77 -10.78
N THR A 241 -39.62 4.38 -9.71
CA THR A 241 -39.03 3.04 -9.55
C THR A 241 -40.11 1.97 -9.38
N THR A 242 -40.98 2.18 -8.41
CA THR A 242 -42.08 1.23 -8.16
C THR A 242 -43.17 1.29 -9.21
N LYS A 243 -43.38 2.46 -9.83
CA LYS A 243 -44.30 2.62 -10.96
C LYS A 243 -43.97 1.68 -12.10
N THR A 244 -42.70 1.62 -12.53
CA THR A 244 -42.27 0.75 -13.63
C THR A 244 -42.15 -0.73 -13.23
N ALA A 245 -41.92 -0.99 -11.93
CA ALA A 245 -41.83 -2.34 -11.36
C ALA A 245 -43.18 -2.94 -10.95
N GLY A 246 -44.32 -2.31 -11.35
CA GLY A 246 -45.66 -2.77 -10.92
C GLY A 246 -45.88 -2.70 -9.42
N GLY A 247 -45.21 -1.77 -8.73
CA GLY A 247 -45.28 -1.59 -7.28
C GLY A 247 -44.33 -2.47 -6.47
N LYS A 248 -43.56 -3.36 -7.08
CA LYS A 248 -42.74 -4.38 -6.39
C LYS A 248 -41.45 -3.82 -5.84
N MET A 249 -41.17 -4.15 -4.57
CA MET A 249 -39.88 -3.96 -3.90
C MET A 249 -39.44 -5.26 -3.22
N VAL A 250 -38.17 -5.61 -3.34
CA VAL A 250 -37.62 -6.90 -2.86
C VAL A 250 -36.45 -6.65 -1.91
N GLY A 251 -36.43 -7.36 -0.78
CA GLY A 251 -35.31 -7.35 0.16
C GLY A 251 -35.16 -6.02 0.93
N VAL A 252 -36.21 -5.23 1.02
CA VAL A 252 -36.20 -3.89 1.61
C VAL A 252 -35.85 -3.95 3.10
N THR A 253 -34.85 -3.18 3.50
CA THR A 253 -34.45 -2.99 4.89
C THR A 253 -35.09 -1.75 5.52
N PRO A 254 -35.11 -1.61 6.88
CA PRO A 254 -35.67 -0.43 7.53
C PRO A 254 -35.01 0.90 7.09
N SER A 255 -33.72 0.88 6.78
CA SER A 255 -32.95 2.07 6.40
C SER A 255 -33.17 2.57 4.98
N GLU A 256 -33.81 1.75 4.13
CA GLU A 256 -34.12 2.12 2.74
C GLU A 256 -35.46 2.86 2.60
N LEU A 257 -36.23 2.91 3.66
CA LEU A 257 -37.52 3.61 3.71
C LEU A 257 -37.43 4.85 4.59
N ASN A 258 -38.27 5.88 4.32
CA ASN A 258 -38.43 6.95 5.26
C ASN A 258 -39.04 6.44 6.59
N ALA A 259 -38.80 7.14 7.69
CA ALA A 259 -39.10 6.67 9.05
C ALA A 259 -40.58 6.24 9.23
N GLN A 260 -41.55 7.02 8.69
CA GLN A 260 -42.96 6.73 8.83
C GLN A 260 -43.38 5.47 8.05
N LEU A 261 -42.91 5.35 6.80
CA LEU A 261 -43.20 4.17 5.97
C LEU A 261 -42.49 2.94 6.54
N SER A 262 -41.24 3.07 6.97
CA SER A 262 -40.46 1.99 7.60
C SER A 262 -41.20 1.43 8.83
N ALA A 263 -41.64 2.28 9.74
CA ALA A 263 -42.38 1.88 10.92
C ALA A 263 -43.66 1.10 10.53
N ALA A 264 -44.41 1.59 9.54
CA ALA A 264 -45.65 0.95 9.09
C ALA A 264 -45.38 -0.41 8.41
N VAL A 265 -44.41 -0.47 7.49
CA VAL A 265 -44.05 -1.69 6.73
C VAL A 265 -43.51 -2.78 7.64
N PHE A 266 -42.66 -2.43 8.62
CA PHE A 266 -42.05 -3.41 9.51
C PHE A 266 -42.96 -3.87 10.64
N ALA A 267 -44.06 -3.10 10.94
CA ALA A 267 -45.13 -3.51 11.87
C ALA A 267 -46.23 -4.32 11.16
N ALA A 268 -46.34 -4.24 9.83
CA ALA A 268 -47.43 -4.88 9.07
C ALA A 268 -47.30 -6.41 9.07
N LYS A 269 -48.47 -7.05 9.10
CA LYS A 269 -48.57 -8.51 8.90
C LYS A 269 -48.47 -8.85 7.40
N GLN A 270 -47.89 -9.98 7.11
CA GLN A 270 -47.82 -10.51 5.73
C GLN A 270 -49.21 -10.66 5.12
N GLY A 271 -49.38 -10.25 3.87
CA GLY A 271 -50.62 -10.34 3.11
C GLY A 271 -51.70 -9.31 3.45
N VAL A 272 -51.43 -8.43 4.45
CA VAL A 272 -52.44 -7.45 4.88
C VAL A 272 -52.26 -6.11 4.13
N LEU A 273 -53.32 -5.70 3.42
CA LEU A 273 -53.38 -4.42 2.74
C LEU A 273 -53.38 -3.26 3.76
N SER A 274 -52.36 -2.43 3.72
CA SER A 274 -52.07 -1.37 4.70
C SER A 274 -52.07 0.03 4.05
N GLY A 275 -52.26 1.06 4.87
CA GLY A 275 -52.28 2.43 4.41
C GLY A 275 -53.71 3.03 4.33
N PRO A 276 -53.90 4.27 3.85
CA PRO A 276 -52.82 5.20 3.42
C PRO A 276 -51.91 5.65 4.56
N ILE A 277 -50.62 5.57 4.38
CA ILE A 277 -49.61 6.10 5.31
C ILE A 277 -49.09 7.42 4.78
N LYS A 278 -49.28 8.48 5.55
CA LYS A 278 -48.77 9.82 5.21
C LYS A 278 -47.30 9.95 5.54
N THR A 279 -46.52 10.44 4.58
CA THR A 279 -45.11 10.82 4.76
C THR A 279 -44.83 12.20 4.16
N ALA A 280 -43.61 12.67 4.23
CA ALA A 280 -43.19 13.93 3.58
C ALA A 280 -43.23 13.82 2.03
N PHE A 281 -43.20 12.63 1.46
CA PHE A 281 -43.13 12.39 0.01
C PHE A 281 -44.51 12.14 -0.61
N GLY A 282 -45.47 11.68 0.18
CA GLY A 282 -46.82 11.36 -0.29
C GLY A 282 -47.54 10.40 0.63
N TYR A 283 -48.52 9.72 0.05
CA TYR A 283 -49.36 8.73 0.75
C TYR A 283 -49.10 7.33 0.12
N TYR A 284 -48.82 6.36 0.99
CA TYR A 284 -48.46 5.02 0.61
C TYR A 284 -49.55 4.02 0.95
N VAL A 285 -49.87 3.17 -0.02
CA VAL A 285 -50.68 1.96 0.15
C VAL A 285 -49.85 0.76 -0.21
N PHE A 286 -49.75 -0.23 0.68
CA PHE A 286 -48.85 -1.35 0.48
C PHE A 286 -49.37 -2.65 1.05
N THR A 287 -48.80 -3.76 0.57
CA THR A 287 -48.93 -5.10 1.14
C THR A 287 -47.54 -5.72 1.28
N VAL A 288 -47.26 -6.29 2.43
CA VAL A 288 -46.02 -7.05 2.66
C VAL A 288 -46.21 -8.47 2.14
N ASP A 289 -45.47 -8.87 1.11
CA ASP A 289 -45.58 -10.19 0.48
C ASP A 289 -44.84 -11.26 1.28
N SER A 290 -43.67 -10.91 1.85
CA SER A 290 -42.91 -11.83 2.70
C SER A 290 -42.07 -11.07 3.75
N ILE A 291 -41.85 -11.75 4.84
CA ILE A 291 -41.14 -11.26 6.01
C ILE A 291 -39.91 -12.14 6.24
N THR A 292 -38.72 -11.57 6.17
CA THR A 292 -37.50 -12.21 6.62
C THR A 292 -37.06 -11.56 7.93
N PRO A 293 -37.02 -12.28 9.05
CA PRO A 293 -36.59 -11.73 10.33
C PRO A 293 -35.09 -11.42 10.31
N SER A 294 -34.66 -10.51 11.19
CA SER A 294 -33.24 -10.32 11.44
C SER A 294 -32.62 -11.61 11.96
N SER A 295 -31.38 -11.88 11.57
CA SER A 295 -30.68 -13.06 12.02
C SER A 295 -29.21 -12.76 12.35
N VAL A 296 -28.73 -13.37 13.41
CA VAL A 296 -27.30 -13.35 13.77
C VAL A 296 -26.71 -14.66 13.26
N PRO A 297 -25.77 -14.61 12.29
CA PRO A 297 -25.09 -15.84 11.84
C PRO A 297 -24.35 -16.47 13.03
N SER A 298 -24.29 -17.78 13.09
CA SER A 298 -23.56 -18.47 14.15
C SER A 298 -22.05 -18.18 14.06
N LEU A 299 -21.34 -18.27 15.19
CA LEU A 299 -19.87 -18.19 15.24
C LEU A 299 -19.24 -19.20 14.26
N ALA A 300 -19.79 -20.40 14.18
CA ALA A 300 -19.30 -21.45 13.27
C ALA A 300 -19.39 -21.02 11.80
N ALA A 301 -20.52 -20.42 11.41
CA ALA A 301 -20.73 -19.91 10.05
C ALA A 301 -19.76 -18.77 9.68
N GLU A 302 -19.45 -17.90 10.63
CA GLU A 302 -18.57 -16.73 10.42
C GLU A 302 -17.09 -16.99 10.67
N THR A 303 -16.72 -18.15 11.20
CA THR A 303 -15.33 -18.46 11.62
C THR A 303 -14.31 -18.21 10.51
N ALA A 304 -14.60 -18.63 9.27
CA ALA A 304 -13.66 -18.47 8.14
C ALA A 304 -13.50 -16.99 7.74
N THR A 305 -14.61 -16.27 7.65
CA THR A 305 -14.65 -14.85 7.32
C THR A 305 -13.91 -14.02 8.37
N ILE A 306 -14.22 -14.24 9.65
CA ILE A 306 -13.60 -13.54 10.78
C ILE A 306 -12.10 -13.85 10.84
N ARG A 307 -11.69 -15.09 10.64
CA ARG A 307 -10.28 -15.48 10.56
C ARG A 307 -9.56 -14.69 9.45
N SER A 308 -10.15 -14.60 8.28
CA SER A 308 -9.58 -13.83 7.16
C SER A 308 -9.41 -12.36 7.51
N VAL A 309 -10.43 -11.72 8.09
CA VAL A 309 -10.38 -10.31 8.50
C VAL A 309 -9.28 -10.07 9.55
N ILE A 310 -9.23 -10.89 10.60
CA ILE A 310 -8.20 -10.77 11.64
C ILE A 310 -6.81 -10.99 11.05
N THR A 311 -6.65 -12.00 10.18
CA THR A 311 -5.36 -12.27 9.52
C THR A 311 -4.89 -11.06 8.73
N GLN A 312 -5.74 -10.47 7.89
CA GLN A 312 -5.41 -9.30 7.10
C GLN A 312 -4.99 -8.11 7.99
N GLN A 313 -5.73 -7.84 9.05
CA GLN A 313 -5.41 -6.77 10.00
C GLN A 313 -4.07 -7.00 10.72
N GLN A 314 -3.83 -8.23 11.20
CA GLN A 314 -2.59 -8.59 11.88
C GLN A 314 -1.39 -8.52 10.95
N VAL A 315 -1.51 -9.01 9.72
CA VAL A 315 -0.45 -8.93 8.70
C VAL A 315 -0.13 -7.49 8.37
N ALA A 316 -1.10 -6.65 8.05
CA ALA A 316 -0.89 -5.23 7.73
C ALA A 316 -0.22 -4.48 8.91
N THR A 317 -0.65 -4.76 10.15
CA THR A 317 -0.03 -4.19 11.36
C THR A 317 1.42 -4.65 11.50
N ALA A 318 1.69 -5.93 11.28
CA ALA A 318 3.03 -6.50 11.42
C ALA A 318 3.99 -5.99 10.33
N GLU A 319 3.52 -5.79 9.10
CA GLU A 319 4.30 -5.19 8.00
C GLU A 319 4.65 -3.73 8.30
N THR A 320 3.69 -2.95 8.77
CA THR A 320 3.93 -1.57 9.22
C THR A 320 4.94 -1.53 10.37
N ALA A 321 4.79 -2.43 11.35
CA ALA A 321 5.71 -2.54 12.47
C ALA A 321 7.12 -3.01 12.03
N LEU A 322 7.22 -3.88 11.02
CA LEU A 322 8.50 -4.26 10.42
C LEU A 322 9.21 -3.04 9.83
N GLN A 323 8.52 -2.25 9.00
CA GLN A 323 9.09 -1.07 8.33
C GLN A 323 9.55 0.00 9.32
N THR A 324 8.67 0.38 10.26
CA THR A 324 8.98 1.37 11.28
C THR A 324 10.07 0.89 12.24
N GLY A 325 10.00 -0.38 12.64
CA GLY A 325 10.98 -1.01 13.52
C GLY A 325 12.36 -1.14 12.86
N LEU A 326 12.40 -1.52 11.58
CA LEU A 326 13.61 -1.60 10.77
C LEU A 326 14.28 -0.22 10.69
N THR A 327 13.53 0.81 10.28
CA THR A 327 14.04 2.18 10.18
C THR A 327 14.60 2.66 11.53
N LYS A 328 13.80 2.56 12.62
CA LYS A 328 14.24 3.02 13.96
C LYS A 328 15.49 2.31 14.45
N LYS A 329 15.52 0.97 14.33
CA LYS A 329 16.61 0.11 14.80
C LYS A 329 17.92 0.40 14.06
N TRP A 330 17.83 0.48 12.73
CA TRP A 330 19.03 0.57 11.90
C TRP A 330 19.54 1.99 11.72
N THR A 331 18.67 3.02 11.72
CA THR A 331 19.12 4.43 11.81
C THR A 331 20.00 4.64 13.03
N ALA A 332 19.60 4.13 14.20
CA ALA A 332 20.39 4.25 15.43
C ALA A 332 21.78 3.59 15.35
N ARG A 333 21.99 2.66 14.40
CA ARG A 333 23.24 1.93 14.15
C ARG A 333 24.03 2.44 12.95
N THR A 334 23.54 3.49 12.26
CA THR A 334 24.09 4.02 11.01
C THR A 334 24.81 5.34 11.28
N ASN A 335 26.13 5.31 11.31
CA ASN A 335 26.97 6.50 11.49
C ASN A 335 27.56 6.91 10.14
N CYS A 336 27.38 8.18 9.76
CA CYS A 336 27.87 8.71 8.49
C CYS A 336 29.02 9.70 8.72
N ARG A 337 30.04 9.60 7.87
CA ARG A 337 31.13 10.54 7.83
C ARG A 337 30.67 11.95 7.42
N ALA A 338 31.27 13.00 7.93
CA ALA A 338 31.02 14.36 7.47
C ALA A 338 31.15 14.46 5.93
N GLY A 339 30.17 15.12 5.28
CA GLY A 339 30.07 15.20 3.82
C GLY A 339 29.23 14.05 3.18
N TYR A 340 28.88 13.01 3.95
CA TYR A 340 28.06 11.88 3.50
C TYR A 340 26.81 11.67 4.37
N VAL A 341 26.39 12.72 5.07
CA VAL A 341 25.22 12.64 5.95
C VAL A 341 23.93 12.72 5.14
N VAL A 342 23.11 11.68 5.24
CA VAL A 342 21.79 11.58 4.60
C VAL A 342 20.72 11.22 5.65
N THR A 343 19.44 11.21 5.26
CA THR A 343 18.29 11.02 6.17
C THR A 343 18.39 9.80 7.10
N TYR A 344 19.07 8.75 6.68
CA TYR A 344 19.19 7.50 7.45
C TYR A 344 20.39 7.43 8.40
N CYS A 345 21.16 8.51 8.47
CA CYS A 345 22.29 8.60 9.40
C CYS A 345 21.80 8.98 10.80
N SER A 346 22.37 8.36 11.84
CA SER A 346 22.08 8.67 13.24
C SER A 346 22.46 10.12 13.61
N ASN A 347 23.45 10.67 12.90
CA ASN A 347 23.94 12.04 13.02
C ASN A 347 23.32 13.00 11.98
N ALA A 348 22.23 12.60 11.30
CA ALA A 348 21.49 13.51 10.44
C ALA A 348 20.80 14.61 11.27
N PRO A 349 20.74 15.85 10.77
CA PRO A 349 19.96 16.90 11.43
C PRO A 349 18.50 16.43 11.61
N THR A 350 17.97 16.53 12.80
CA THR A 350 16.53 16.34 13.02
C THR A 350 15.79 17.45 12.30
N THR A 351 15.20 17.15 11.14
CA THR A 351 14.25 18.06 10.51
C THR A 351 13.03 18.14 11.44
N SER A 352 12.98 19.20 12.25
CA SER A 352 11.75 19.64 12.88
C SER A 352 10.78 19.94 11.73
N THR A 353 9.81 19.07 11.52
CA THR A 353 8.63 19.35 10.69
C THR A 353 7.84 20.43 11.44
N ALA A 354 8.22 21.70 11.30
CA ALA A 354 7.35 22.81 11.54
C ALA A 354 6.24 22.66 10.48
N ALA A 355 5.09 22.16 10.93
CA ALA A 355 3.86 22.24 10.17
C ALA A 355 3.57 23.72 9.92
N THR A 356 4.00 24.23 8.77
CA THR A 356 3.53 25.51 8.23
C THR A 356 2.06 25.30 7.88
N GLY A 357 1.18 25.66 8.83
CA GLY A 357 -0.22 25.85 8.59
C GLY A 357 -0.38 26.93 7.52
N ALA A 358 -0.71 26.52 6.31
CA ALA A 358 -1.21 27.42 5.29
C ALA A 358 -2.59 27.92 5.73
N THR A 359 -2.63 29.05 6.39
CA THR A 359 -3.82 29.87 6.55
C THR A 359 -4.18 30.42 5.18
N THR A 360 -5.12 29.79 4.49
CA THR A 360 -5.83 30.38 3.35
C THR A 360 -6.75 31.45 3.89
N GLY A 361 -6.28 32.70 3.87
CA GLY A 361 -7.14 33.87 4.03
C GLY A 361 -8.03 34.02 2.79
N ALA A 362 -9.31 33.71 2.94
CA ALA A 362 -10.34 34.13 2.01
C ALA A 362 -10.59 35.63 2.22
N THR A 363 -10.18 36.45 1.28
CA THR A 363 -10.66 37.82 1.13
C THR A 363 -11.83 37.82 0.17
N SER A 364 -12.99 38.08 0.72
CA SER A 364 -14.17 38.52 -0.02
C SER A 364 -13.93 39.91 -0.61
N GLY A 365 -14.23 40.11 -1.89
CA GLY A 365 -14.40 41.34 -2.61
C GLY A 365 -15.25 41.08 -3.83
#